data_3e95539cf24dd8053e5f413d2e2a94f2
#
_entry.id   3e95539cf24dd8053e5f413d2e2a94f2
#
_cell.length_a   1.000
_cell.length_b   1.000
_cell.length_c   1.000
_cell.angle_alpha   90.00
_cell.angle_beta   90.00
_cell.angle_gamma   90.00
#
_symmetry.space_group_name_H-M   'P 1'
#
loop_
_entity.id
_entity.type
_entity.pdbx_description
1 polymer ?
#
loop_
_entity_poly.entity_id
_entity_poly.type
_entity_poly.pdbx_seq_one_letter_code
_entity_poly.pdbx_strand_id
1 'polypeptide(L)'
;MNWLGQNTFRTILADPPWQFQNRTGKVAPEHTRLARYKTMMLEDIKRLPVARLAADTAHLYLWVPNALLPEGLETMLAWGFKYKSNLVWHKIRKDGGSDGRGVGFYFRNVTEILLFGVRGKNARTLAPGRRQVNYLCSRKREHSRKPDEQYPIIEACSPGPYVELFGRGDARRGWVSWGDEANNPALATPRRPTCCECGCEVDGPGSTPACRQYAI
;
A
#
# COMPACT_ATOMS: atom_id res chain seq x y z
N MET A 1 -3.75 3.22 -13.68
CA MET A 1 -3.54 1.76 -13.44
C MET A 1 -3.26 0.94 -14.73
N ASN A 2 -3.13 1.58 -15.88
CA ASN A 2 -2.94 0.85 -17.17
C ASN A 2 -1.61 0.06 -17.27
N TRP A 3 -0.63 0.35 -16.45
CA TRP A 3 0.69 -0.27 -16.47
C TRP A 3 0.79 -1.56 -15.63
N LEU A 4 -0.19 -1.85 -14.76
CA LEU A 4 -0.20 -3.12 -14.00
C LEU A 4 -0.46 -4.34 -14.90
N GLY A 5 -0.76 -4.06 -16.18
CA GLY A 5 -0.78 -5.04 -17.26
C GLY A 5 -1.65 -6.27 -16.97
N GLN A 6 -1.21 -7.41 -17.46
CA GLN A 6 -1.86 -8.71 -17.24
C GLN A 6 -1.39 -9.40 -15.95
N ASN A 7 -0.65 -8.69 -15.09
CA ASN A 7 -0.17 -9.27 -13.84
C ASN A 7 -1.31 -9.42 -12.85
N THR A 8 -1.54 -10.62 -12.39
CA THR A 8 -2.47 -10.92 -11.32
C THR A 8 -1.71 -11.18 -10.02
N PHE A 9 -2.15 -10.53 -8.94
CA PHE A 9 -1.51 -10.58 -7.63
C PHE A 9 -2.32 -11.49 -6.70
N ARG A 10 -1.61 -12.34 -5.98
CA ARG A 10 -2.24 -13.19 -4.96
C ARG A 10 -2.32 -12.52 -3.61
N THR A 11 -1.58 -11.45 -3.42
CA THR A 11 -1.63 -10.64 -2.19
C THR A 11 -1.58 -9.16 -2.54
N ILE A 12 -2.55 -8.42 -2.03
CA ILE A 12 -2.73 -6.99 -2.23
C ILE A 12 -2.70 -6.33 -0.85
N LEU A 13 -1.83 -5.35 -0.68
CA LEU A 13 -1.81 -4.42 0.46
C LEU A 13 -2.28 -3.05 -0.04
N ALA A 14 -3.16 -2.38 0.68
CA ALA A 14 -3.65 -1.07 0.30
C ALA A 14 -3.80 -0.13 1.51
N ASP A 15 -3.38 1.11 1.35
CA ASP A 15 -3.57 2.21 2.31
C ASP A 15 -4.19 3.44 1.62
N PRO A 16 -5.49 3.38 1.26
CA PRO A 16 -6.13 4.47 0.55
C PRO A 16 -6.07 5.79 1.33
N PRO A 17 -5.96 6.92 0.64
CA PRO A 17 -5.99 8.24 1.26
C PRO A 17 -7.43 8.61 1.63
N TRP A 18 -7.94 8.00 2.69
CA TRP A 18 -9.30 8.14 3.16
C TRP A 18 -9.68 9.60 3.45
N GLN A 19 -10.85 10.02 2.98
CA GLN A 19 -11.42 11.30 3.32
C GLN A 19 -12.35 11.17 4.53
N PHE A 20 -12.04 11.91 5.60
CA PHE A 20 -12.93 12.02 6.73
C PHE A 20 -14.02 13.06 6.44
N GLN A 21 -15.27 12.65 6.43
CA GLN A 21 -16.39 13.56 6.37
C GLN A 21 -16.69 14.08 7.78
N ASN A 22 -16.43 15.35 8.01
CA ASN A 22 -16.79 15.99 9.28
C ASN A 22 -18.17 16.63 9.15
N ARG A 23 -19.17 16.08 9.82
CA ARG A 23 -20.55 16.58 9.82
C ARG A 23 -20.72 17.98 10.43
N THR A 24 -19.76 18.45 11.21
CA THR A 24 -19.88 19.68 11.99
C THR A 24 -19.29 20.92 11.32
N GLY A 25 -18.71 20.80 10.14
CA GLY A 25 -18.07 21.91 9.41
C GLY A 25 -16.88 22.56 10.13
N LYS A 26 -16.57 22.17 11.37
CA LYS A 26 -15.37 22.61 12.08
C LYS A 26 -14.21 21.73 11.63
N VAL A 27 -13.26 22.36 10.94
CA VAL A 27 -12.01 21.72 10.58
C VAL A 27 -11.22 21.46 11.86
N ALA A 28 -11.17 20.21 12.31
CA ALA A 28 -10.29 19.85 13.41
C ALA A 28 -8.83 20.13 13.01
N PRO A 29 -7.92 20.48 13.96
CA PRO A 29 -6.52 20.80 13.65
C PRO A 29 -5.80 19.72 12.82
N GLU A 30 -6.29 18.48 12.86
CA GLU A 30 -5.78 17.38 12.07
C GLU A 30 -6.11 17.53 10.57
N HIS A 31 -7.23 18.15 10.21
CA HIS A 31 -7.60 18.39 8.81
C HIS A 31 -6.66 19.40 8.15
N THR A 32 -6.10 20.33 8.90
CA THR A 32 -5.03 21.22 8.39
C THR A 32 -3.76 20.42 8.05
N ARG A 33 -3.51 19.29 8.72
CA ARG A 33 -2.40 18.38 8.41
C ARG A 33 -2.73 17.45 7.24
N LEU A 34 -4.01 17.09 7.04
CA LEU A 34 -4.50 16.31 5.90
C LEU A 34 -4.51 17.13 4.60
N ALA A 35 -4.49 18.48 4.66
CA ALA A 35 -4.35 19.33 3.49
C ALA A 35 -3.04 19.10 2.69
N ARG A 36 -2.08 18.36 3.24
CA ARG A 36 -0.83 17.99 2.55
C ARG A 36 -1.00 16.84 1.55
N TYR A 37 -2.08 16.06 1.64
CA TYR A 37 -2.31 14.90 0.77
C TYR A 37 -3.68 15.03 0.13
N LYS A 38 -3.77 14.78 -1.18
CA LYS A 38 -5.05 14.67 -1.87
C LYS A 38 -5.77 13.44 -1.33
N THR A 39 -6.82 13.65 -0.54
CA THR A 39 -7.71 12.57 -0.11
C THR A 39 -8.62 12.15 -1.27
N MET A 40 -9.08 10.92 -1.26
CA MET A 40 -10.04 10.39 -2.24
C MET A 40 -11.42 10.23 -1.60
N MET A 41 -12.46 10.52 -2.37
CA MET A 41 -13.83 10.21 -1.99
C MET A 41 -14.00 8.69 -1.87
N LEU A 42 -14.84 8.24 -0.94
CA LEU A 42 -15.12 6.81 -0.76
C LEU A 42 -15.52 6.11 -2.07
N GLU A 43 -16.40 6.75 -2.84
CA GLU A 43 -16.88 6.20 -4.11
C GLU A 43 -15.75 6.05 -5.15
N ASP A 44 -14.78 6.96 -5.17
CA ASP A 44 -13.63 6.85 -6.07
C ASP A 44 -12.69 5.72 -5.63
N ILE A 45 -12.49 5.54 -4.33
CA ILE A 45 -11.74 4.39 -3.78
C ILE A 45 -12.42 3.08 -4.19
N LYS A 46 -13.73 2.98 -4.01
CA LYS A 46 -14.52 1.77 -4.36
C LYS A 46 -14.48 1.45 -5.87
N ARG A 47 -14.43 2.49 -6.74
CA ARG A 47 -14.35 2.33 -8.19
C ARG A 47 -12.98 1.89 -8.71
N LEU A 48 -11.94 1.92 -7.89
CA LEU A 48 -10.64 1.44 -8.34
C LEU A 48 -10.72 -0.02 -8.79
N PRO A 49 -10.11 -0.36 -9.95
CA PRO A 49 -10.25 -1.69 -10.55
C PRO A 49 -9.39 -2.75 -9.86
N VAL A 50 -9.38 -2.77 -8.52
CA VAL A 50 -8.56 -3.70 -7.71
C VAL A 50 -8.92 -5.15 -8.00
N ALA A 51 -10.20 -5.43 -8.27
CA ALA A 51 -10.67 -6.77 -8.65
C ALA A 51 -9.97 -7.33 -9.90
N ARG A 52 -9.51 -6.46 -10.82
CA ARG A 52 -8.78 -6.86 -12.04
C ARG A 52 -7.31 -7.18 -11.78
N LEU A 53 -6.76 -6.69 -10.68
CA LEU A 53 -5.38 -6.96 -10.27
C LEU A 53 -5.28 -8.26 -9.47
N ALA A 54 -6.37 -8.69 -8.89
CA ALA A 54 -6.41 -9.86 -8.02
C ALA A 54 -6.49 -11.15 -8.83
N ALA A 55 -5.66 -12.12 -8.47
CA ALA A 55 -5.80 -13.49 -8.93
C ALA A 55 -7.14 -14.08 -8.47
N ASP A 56 -7.57 -15.21 -9.07
CA ASP A 56 -8.83 -15.89 -8.71
C ASP A 56 -8.87 -16.28 -7.23
N THR A 57 -7.73 -16.64 -6.67
CA THR A 57 -7.55 -16.84 -5.24
C THR A 57 -6.53 -15.84 -4.72
N ALA A 58 -7.00 -14.91 -3.89
CA ALA A 58 -6.17 -13.79 -3.44
C ALA A 58 -6.53 -13.34 -2.01
N HIS A 59 -5.58 -12.67 -1.38
CA HIS A 59 -5.68 -12.01 -0.08
C HIS A 59 -5.62 -10.50 -0.24
N LEU A 60 -6.44 -9.78 0.51
CA LEU A 60 -6.41 -8.33 0.62
C LEU A 60 -6.13 -7.92 2.06
N TYR A 61 -5.17 -7.03 2.21
CA TYR A 61 -4.87 -6.30 3.43
C TYR A 61 -5.19 -4.83 3.20
N LEU A 62 -6.18 -4.30 3.94
CA LEU A 62 -6.68 -2.95 3.74
C LEU A 62 -6.56 -2.14 5.04
N TRP A 63 -5.70 -1.14 5.04
CA TRP A 63 -5.61 -0.19 6.14
C TRP A 63 -6.83 0.70 6.22
N VAL A 64 -7.44 0.75 7.38
CA VAL A 64 -8.64 1.54 7.61
C VAL A 64 -8.53 2.26 8.96
N PRO A 65 -8.78 3.57 8.99
CA PRO A 65 -8.95 4.29 10.25
C PRO A 65 -10.13 3.73 11.05
N ASN A 66 -10.00 3.65 12.38
CA ASN A 66 -11.06 3.11 13.24
C ASN A 66 -12.44 3.74 13.00
N ALA A 67 -12.48 5.05 12.72
CA ALA A 67 -13.72 5.78 12.48
C ALA A 67 -14.38 5.47 11.13
N LEU A 68 -13.65 4.84 10.19
CA LEU A 68 -14.12 4.50 8.85
C LEU A 68 -14.20 2.99 8.63
N LEU A 69 -14.38 2.22 9.71
CA LEU A 69 -14.48 0.76 9.62
C LEU A 69 -15.63 0.29 8.71
N PRO A 70 -16.84 0.86 8.75
CA PRO A 70 -17.91 0.50 7.82
C PRO A 70 -17.51 0.74 6.36
N GLU A 71 -16.93 1.90 6.05
CA GLU A 71 -16.46 2.29 4.71
C GLU A 71 -15.34 1.37 4.22
N GLY A 72 -14.48 0.93 5.12
CA GLY A 72 -13.43 -0.06 4.83
C GLY A 72 -14.01 -1.41 4.43
N LEU A 73 -15.03 -1.88 5.14
CA LEU A 73 -15.73 -3.14 4.82
C LEU A 73 -16.47 -3.05 3.48
N GLU A 74 -17.14 -1.92 3.20
CA GLU A 74 -17.79 -1.66 1.92
C GLU A 74 -16.77 -1.65 0.76
N THR A 75 -15.63 -0.98 0.96
CA THR A 75 -14.55 -0.94 -0.03
C THR A 75 -14.00 -2.33 -0.33
N MET A 76 -13.76 -3.12 0.72
CA MET A 76 -13.30 -4.50 0.57
C MET A 76 -14.29 -5.34 -0.25
N LEU A 77 -15.59 -5.21 0.01
CA LEU A 77 -16.65 -5.89 -0.73
C LEU A 77 -16.71 -5.42 -2.19
N ALA A 78 -16.64 -4.11 -2.43
CA ALA A 78 -16.62 -3.52 -3.77
C ALA A 78 -15.43 -4.02 -4.62
N TRP A 79 -14.29 -4.28 -3.99
CA TRP A 79 -13.11 -4.86 -4.64
C TRP A 79 -13.18 -6.39 -4.82
N GLY A 80 -14.29 -7.02 -4.42
CA GLY A 80 -14.55 -8.45 -4.60
C GLY A 80 -13.93 -9.35 -3.55
N PHE A 81 -13.63 -8.83 -2.37
CA PHE A 81 -13.09 -9.59 -1.24
C PHE A 81 -14.10 -9.71 -0.11
N LYS A 82 -14.07 -10.84 0.58
CA LYS A 82 -14.87 -11.11 1.77
C LYS A 82 -14.00 -10.96 3.01
N TYR A 83 -14.42 -10.09 3.93
CA TYR A 83 -13.78 -9.94 5.23
C TYR A 83 -13.70 -11.27 6.00
N LYS A 84 -12.55 -11.51 6.64
CA LYS A 84 -12.30 -12.71 7.44
C LYS A 84 -11.73 -12.41 8.81
N SER A 85 -10.84 -11.44 8.92
CA SER A 85 -10.13 -11.10 10.13
C SER A 85 -9.54 -9.71 10.03
N ASN A 86 -8.81 -9.29 11.05
CA ASN A 86 -8.01 -8.07 11.00
C ASN A 86 -6.72 -8.28 11.80
N LEU A 87 -5.77 -7.39 11.55
CA LEU A 87 -4.59 -7.18 12.37
C LEU A 87 -4.72 -5.80 13.02
N VAL A 88 -4.54 -5.69 14.31
CA VAL A 88 -4.59 -4.43 15.03
C VAL A 88 -3.17 -3.93 15.29
N TRP A 89 -2.84 -2.77 14.77
CA TRP A 89 -1.59 -2.09 15.10
C TRP A 89 -1.78 -1.21 16.31
N HIS A 90 -1.11 -1.57 17.42
CA HIS A 90 -1.02 -0.76 18.61
C HIS A 90 0.21 0.16 18.53
N LYS A 91 -0.02 1.46 18.57
CA LYS A 91 1.01 2.50 18.52
C LYS A 91 1.55 2.76 19.90
N ILE A 92 2.83 2.55 20.09
CA ILE A 92 3.50 2.76 21.36
C ILE A 92 4.51 3.91 21.30
N ARG A 93 4.80 4.46 22.48
CA ARG A 93 5.87 5.44 22.70
C ARG A 93 7.23 4.76 22.95
N LYS A 94 8.27 5.58 23.13
CA LYS A 94 9.62 5.09 23.44
C LYS A 94 9.69 4.30 24.75
N ASP A 95 8.86 4.65 25.73
CA ASP A 95 8.75 4.00 27.04
C ASP A 95 7.88 2.73 27.03
N GLY A 96 7.38 2.30 25.86
CA GLY A 96 6.51 1.13 25.73
C GLY A 96 5.04 1.41 26.05
N GLY A 97 4.71 2.56 26.60
CA GLY A 97 3.32 2.95 26.87
C GLY A 97 2.55 3.29 25.58
N SER A 98 1.22 3.26 25.65
CA SER A 98 0.35 3.62 24.51
C SER A 98 0.60 5.05 24.06
N ASP A 99 0.57 5.29 22.74
CA ASP A 99 0.69 6.64 22.18
C ASP A 99 -0.62 7.43 22.37
N GLY A 100 -0.81 7.98 23.57
CA GLY A 100 -2.01 8.76 23.95
C GLY A 100 -2.17 10.10 23.23
N ARG A 101 -1.35 10.39 22.20
CA ARG A 101 -1.44 11.60 21.36
C ARG A 101 -2.41 11.45 20.19
N GLY A 102 -3.02 10.28 20.04
CA GLY A 102 -4.04 10.05 19.03
C GLY A 102 -5.24 10.95 19.23
N VAL A 103 -5.87 11.36 18.14
CA VAL A 103 -7.06 12.18 18.15
C VAL A 103 -8.29 11.29 17.99
N GLY A 104 -9.36 11.62 18.68
CA GLY A 104 -10.64 10.94 18.58
C GLY A 104 -11.69 11.69 19.38
N PHE A 105 -12.93 11.74 18.87
CA PHE A 105 -14.03 12.44 19.55
C PHE A 105 -14.52 11.68 20.79
N TYR A 106 -14.46 10.35 20.78
CA TYR A 106 -14.93 9.51 21.88
C TYR A 106 -13.76 8.92 22.67
N PHE A 107 -12.86 8.27 21.97
CA PHE A 107 -11.65 7.68 22.54
C PHE A 107 -10.41 8.18 21.77
N ARG A 108 -9.28 8.35 22.45
CA ARG A 108 -8.03 8.63 21.77
C ARG A 108 -7.53 7.38 21.05
N ASN A 109 -7.42 7.47 19.73
CA ASN A 109 -7.00 6.34 18.90
C ASN A 109 -5.51 6.05 19.10
N VAL A 110 -5.22 4.94 19.74
CA VAL A 110 -3.87 4.38 19.89
C VAL A 110 -3.65 3.19 18.96
N THR A 111 -4.68 2.82 18.20
CA THR A 111 -4.65 1.69 17.27
C THR A 111 -5.03 2.12 15.86
N GLU A 112 -4.59 1.33 14.87
CA GLU A 112 -5.16 1.29 13.51
C GLU A 112 -5.45 -0.14 13.13
N ILE A 113 -6.38 -0.33 12.19
CA ILE A 113 -6.87 -1.65 11.79
C ILE A 113 -6.42 -1.94 10.37
N LEU A 114 -5.80 -3.10 10.19
CA LEU A 114 -5.52 -3.69 8.88
C LEU A 114 -6.53 -4.82 8.66
N LEU A 115 -7.55 -4.58 7.87
CA LEU A 115 -8.56 -5.56 7.53
C LEU A 115 -7.95 -6.65 6.64
N PHE A 116 -8.30 -7.90 6.92
CA PHE A 116 -7.91 -9.05 6.10
C PHE A 116 -9.14 -9.63 5.41
N GLY A 117 -9.10 -9.68 4.10
CA GLY A 117 -10.14 -10.25 3.25
C GLY A 117 -9.59 -11.28 2.29
N VAL A 118 -10.46 -12.17 1.83
CA VAL A 118 -10.11 -13.21 0.88
C VAL A 118 -11.05 -13.21 -0.32
N ARG A 119 -10.52 -13.63 -1.46
CA ARG A 119 -11.24 -13.89 -2.70
C ARG A 119 -10.96 -15.32 -3.16
N GLY A 120 -11.96 -15.96 -3.78
CA GLY A 120 -11.83 -17.31 -4.33
C GLY A 120 -12.06 -18.43 -3.32
N LYS A 121 -11.90 -19.67 -3.81
CA LYS A 121 -12.07 -20.88 -3.00
C LYS A 121 -10.75 -21.24 -2.31
N ASN A 122 -10.85 -21.79 -1.09
CA ASN A 122 -9.68 -22.26 -0.32
C ASN A 122 -8.57 -21.23 -0.07
N ALA A 123 -8.92 -19.94 -0.06
CA ALA A 123 -8.01 -18.83 0.21
C ALA A 123 -7.61 -18.77 1.70
N ARG A 124 -6.95 -19.82 2.18
CA ARG A 124 -6.44 -19.89 3.56
C ARG A 124 -5.06 -19.25 3.65
N THR A 125 -4.73 -18.71 4.82
CA THR A 125 -3.35 -18.29 5.12
C THR A 125 -2.39 -19.48 5.01
N LEU A 126 -1.15 -19.19 4.64
CA LEU A 126 -0.08 -20.17 4.58
C LEU A 126 0.15 -20.83 5.96
N ALA A 127 0.62 -22.07 5.98
CA ALA A 127 0.79 -22.83 7.21
C ALA A 127 1.61 -22.11 8.29
N PRO A 128 2.74 -21.44 7.99
CA PRO A 128 3.51 -20.68 8.99
C PRO A 128 2.70 -19.54 9.62
N GLY A 129 1.90 -18.83 8.81
CA GLY A 129 1.10 -17.68 9.23
C GLY A 129 -0.15 -18.03 10.03
N ARG A 130 -0.55 -19.31 10.09
CA ARG A 130 -1.76 -19.73 10.85
C ARG A 130 -1.63 -19.56 12.36
N ARG A 131 -0.41 -19.41 12.87
CA ARG A 131 -0.14 -19.15 14.28
C ARG A 131 0.06 -17.66 14.57
N GLN A 132 -0.01 -16.80 13.54
CA GLN A 132 0.15 -15.36 13.68
C GLN A 132 -1.02 -14.80 14.48
N VAL A 133 -0.70 -14.15 15.60
CA VAL A 133 -1.69 -13.39 16.36
C VAL A 133 -2.08 -12.13 15.60
N ASN A 134 -3.30 -11.68 15.77
CA ASN A 134 -3.84 -10.50 15.09
C ASN A 134 -3.45 -9.17 15.77
N TYR A 135 -2.26 -9.09 16.28
CA TYR A 135 -1.74 -7.95 17.01
C TYR A 135 -0.33 -7.60 16.56
N LEU A 136 -0.11 -6.31 16.32
CA LEU A 136 1.16 -5.73 15.96
C LEU A 136 1.42 -4.54 16.88
N CYS A 137 2.57 -4.50 17.53
CA CYS A 137 2.98 -3.43 18.41
C CYS A 137 4.27 -2.80 17.89
N SER A 138 4.22 -1.52 17.56
CA SER A 138 5.41 -0.79 17.15
C SER A 138 5.28 0.70 17.41
N ARG A 139 6.41 1.41 17.37
CA ARG A 139 6.42 2.86 17.46
C ARG A 139 5.82 3.48 16.20
N LYS A 140 5.07 4.55 16.41
CA LYS A 140 4.68 5.43 15.32
C LYS A 140 5.93 6.00 14.65
N ARG A 141 5.99 5.89 13.34
CA ARG A 141 7.03 6.47 12.50
C ARG A 141 6.59 7.85 11.99
N GLU A 142 7.19 8.34 10.94
CA GLU A 142 6.80 9.59 10.28
C GLU A 142 5.32 9.63 9.90
N HIS A 143 4.80 10.80 9.59
CA HIS A 143 3.37 10.98 9.32
C HIS A 143 2.81 9.97 8.31
N SER A 144 1.73 9.29 8.71
CA SER A 144 0.97 8.30 7.93
C SER A 144 1.75 7.05 7.49
N ARG A 145 3.03 6.89 7.84
CA ARG A 145 3.79 5.69 7.52
C ARG A 145 3.31 4.53 8.37
N LYS A 146 2.93 3.46 7.70
CA LYS A 146 2.55 2.19 8.33
C LYS A 146 3.79 1.44 8.82
N PRO A 147 3.63 0.52 9.79
CA PRO A 147 4.77 -0.22 10.37
C PRO A 147 5.36 -1.20 9.34
N ASP A 148 6.70 -1.19 9.19
CA ASP A 148 7.37 -2.12 8.26
C ASP A 148 7.23 -3.58 8.72
N GLU A 149 6.94 -3.79 10.00
CA GLU A 149 6.67 -5.09 10.62
C GLU A 149 5.44 -5.80 10.02
N GLN A 150 4.58 -5.06 9.30
CA GLN A 150 3.45 -5.65 8.56
C GLN A 150 3.92 -6.62 7.46
N TYR A 151 5.01 -6.29 6.75
CA TYR A 151 5.42 -7.05 5.58
C TYR A 151 5.83 -8.50 5.91
N PRO A 152 6.71 -8.78 6.88
CA PRO A 152 7.02 -10.17 7.23
C PRO A 152 5.81 -10.95 7.71
N ILE A 153 4.84 -10.30 8.38
CA ILE A 153 3.57 -10.93 8.77
C ILE A 153 2.77 -11.31 7.52
N ILE A 154 2.61 -10.37 6.58
CA ILE A 154 1.86 -10.60 5.34
C ILE A 154 2.54 -11.71 4.52
N GLU A 155 3.86 -11.66 4.36
CA GLU A 155 4.64 -12.63 3.58
C GLU A 155 4.56 -14.05 4.20
N ALA A 156 4.53 -14.16 5.53
CA ALA A 156 4.34 -15.44 6.22
C ALA A 156 2.91 -16.00 6.08
N CYS A 157 1.91 -15.11 5.98
CA CYS A 157 0.50 -15.50 5.92
C CYS A 157 -0.03 -15.69 4.51
N SER A 158 0.59 -15.08 3.50
CA SER A 158 -0.02 -14.92 2.18
C SER A 158 0.98 -15.16 1.06
N PRO A 159 0.56 -15.79 -0.05
CA PRO A 159 1.46 -16.09 -1.17
C PRO A 159 1.67 -14.87 -2.08
N GLY A 160 2.88 -14.74 -2.65
CA GLY A 160 3.12 -13.84 -3.77
C GLY A 160 2.49 -14.33 -5.09
N PRO A 161 2.51 -13.50 -6.11
CA PRO A 161 3.10 -12.16 -6.18
C PRO A 161 2.35 -11.10 -5.37
N TYR A 162 3.11 -10.09 -4.90
CA TYR A 162 2.61 -9.05 -4.00
C TYR A 162 2.51 -7.70 -4.72
N VAL A 163 1.45 -6.93 -4.40
CA VAL A 163 1.33 -5.54 -4.81
C VAL A 163 0.91 -4.68 -3.61
N GLU A 164 1.50 -3.51 -3.51
CA GLU A 164 1.11 -2.45 -2.59
C GLU A 164 0.48 -1.30 -3.37
N LEU A 165 -0.78 -1.01 -3.07
CA LEU A 165 -1.51 0.12 -3.63
C LEU A 165 -1.41 1.31 -2.68
N PHE A 166 -1.18 2.49 -3.24
CA PHE A 166 -0.90 3.73 -2.52
C PHE A 166 0.43 3.68 -1.75
N GLY A 167 1.38 2.88 -2.25
CA GLY A 167 2.72 2.79 -1.68
C GLY A 167 3.48 4.11 -1.79
N ARG A 168 4.47 4.29 -0.92
CA ARG A 168 5.33 5.47 -0.85
C ARG A 168 6.79 5.08 -0.88
N GLY A 169 7.58 5.85 -1.63
CA GLY A 169 9.01 5.60 -1.76
C GLY A 169 9.32 4.32 -2.54
N ASP A 170 10.45 3.72 -2.22
CA ASP A 170 10.94 2.55 -2.94
C ASP A 170 10.10 1.30 -2.63
N ALA A 171 9.76 0.56 -3.67
CA ALA A 171 9.08 -0.71 -3.52
C ALA A 171 9.96 -1.69 -2.72
N ARG A 172 9.33 -2.38 -1.76
CA ARG A 172 9.99 -3.47 -1.04
C ARG A 172 10.40 -4.59 -2.03
N ARG A 173 11.56 -5.19 -1.80
CA ARG A 173 12.03 -6.32 -2.62
C ARG A 173 10.96 -7.43 -2.69
N GLY A 174 10.61 -7.83 -3.90
CA GLY A 174 9.57 -8.83 -4.14
C GLY A 174 8.14 -8.28 -4.18
N TRP A 175 7.98 -6.99 -4.01
CA TRP A 175 6.70 -6.28 -4.12
C TRP A 175 6.68 -5.36 -5.33
N VAL A 176 5.51 -5.22 -5.93
CA VAL A 176 5.20 -4.15 -6.88
C VAL A 176 4.50 -3.06 -6.09
N SER A 177 4.87 -1.80 -6.28
CA SER A 177 4.22 -0.67 -5.61
C SER A 177 3.52 0.22 -6.62
N TRP A 178 2.34 0.71 -6.27
CA TRP A 178 1.59 1.70 -7.04
C TRP A 178 1.08 2.80 -6.11
N GLY A 179 1.33 4.05 -6.48
CA GLY A 179 0.94 5.24 -5.73
C GLY A 179 1.57 6.48 -6.33
N ASP A 180 1.05 7.66 -5.99
CA ASP A 180 1.59 8.94 -6.49
C ASP A 180 3.03 9.20 -6.02
N GLU A 181 3.41 8.62 -4.88
CA GLU A 181 4.74 8.76 -4.28
C GLU A 181 5.56 7.46 -4.37
N ALA A 182 5.10 6.47 -5.15
CA ALA A 182 5.78 5.18 -5.28
C ALA A 182 6.93 5.25 -6.27
N ASN A 183 8.14 4.93 -5.82
CA ASN A 183 9.28 4.67 -6.68
C ASN A 183 9.31 3.17 -6.99
N ASN A 184 9.03 2.79 -8.23
CA ASN A 184 9.04 1.39 -8.64
C ASN A 184 10.18 1.12 -9.62
N PRO A 185 11.33 0.58 -9.17
CA PRO A 185 12.45 0.30 -10.05
C PRO A 185 12.12 -0.75 -11.13
N ALA A 186 11.13 -1.63 -10.89
CA ALA A 186 10.67 -2.60 -11.87
C ALA A 186 9.86 -1.97 -13.03
N LEU A 187 9.42 -0.73 -12.87
CA LEU A 187 8.67 0.06 -13.85
C LEU A 187 9.47 1.25 -14.38
N ALA A 188 10.63 1.53 -13.81
CA ALA A 188 11.58 2.42 -14.46
C ALA A 188 11.84 1.80 -15.83
N THR A 189 11.44 2.50 -16.89
CA THR A 189 11.92 2.19 -18.24
C THR A 189 13.42 1.97 -18.11
N PRO A 190 13.97 0.85 -18.60
CA PRO A 190 15.40 0.61 -18.51
C PRO A 190 16.06 1.89 -19.03
N ARG A 191 16.84 2.55 -18.19
CA ARG A 191 17.62 3.72 -18.63
C ARG A 191 18.38 3.22 -19.83
N ARG A 192 18.16 3.85 -20.98
CA ARG A 192 18.94 3.52 -22.16
C ARG A 192 20.40 3.54 -21.74
N PRO A 193 21.17 2.50 -22.07
CA PRO A 193 22.58 2.51 -21.72
C PRO A 193 23.20 3.79 -22.29
N THR A 194 23.88 4.52 -21.46
CA THR A 194 24.63 5.72 -21.90
C THR A 194 26.02 5.30 -22.29
N CYS A 195 26.52 5.90 -23.35
CA CYS A 195 27.91 5.71 -23.76
C CYS A 195 28.86 6.15 -22.64
N CYS A 196 29.82 5.30 -22.29
CA CYS A 196 30.82 5.59 -21.24
C CYS A 196 31.74 6.76 -21.57
N GLU A 197 31.86 7.15 -22.85
CA GLU A 197 32.77 8.23 -23.29
C GLU A 197 32.09 9.59 -23.44
N CYS A 198 30.82 9.61 -23.92
CA CYS A 198 30.12 10.88 -24.18
C CYS A 198 28.85 11.09 -23.36
N GLY A 199 28.41 10.08 -22.63
CA GLY A 199 27.18 10.15 -21.81
C GLY A 199 25.86 10.20 -22.59
N CYS A 200 25.89 10.06 -23.93
CA CYS A 200 24.68 10.04 -24.76
C CYS A 200 23.94 8.70 -24.62
N GLU A 201 22.62 8.74 -24.73
CA GLU A 201 21.79 7.52 -24.76
C GLU A 201 22.10 6.72 -26.04
N VAL A 202 22.37 5.41 -25.89
CA VAL A 202 22.56 4.49 -27.01
C VAL A 202 21.34 3.63 -27.22
N ASP A 203 20.86 3.54 -28.46
CA ASP A 203 19.83 2.60 -28.86
C ASP A 203 20.40 1.17 -28.83
N GLY A 204 19.58 0.18 -28.46
CA GLY A 204 20.00 -1.20 -28.24
C GLY A 204 20.72 -1.87 -29.44
N PRO A 205 21.09 -3.15 -29.33
CA PRO A 205 21.95 -3.84 -30.30
C PRO A 205 21.33 -3.83 -31.70
N GLY A 206 21.83 -2.95 -32.56
CA GLY A 206 21.39 -2.75 -33.95
C GLY A 206 21.49 -1.30 -34.43
N SER A 207 21.58 -0.34 -33.56
CA SER A 207 21.75 1.08 -33.94
C SER A 207 23.21 1.45 -34.03
N THR A 208 23.69 1.54 -35.25
CA THR A 208 24.96 2.19 -35.65
C THR A 208 24.74 3.69 -35.82
N PRO A 209 25.69 4.49 -35.93
CA PRO A 209 26.79 4.99 -35.15
C PRO A 209 26.79 6.52 -35.08
N ALA A 210 25.95 7.10 -34.25
CA ALA A 210 26.05 8.54 -33.95
C ALA A 210 27.26 8.85 -33.05
N CYS A 211 27.81 7.83 -32.39
CA CYS A 211 28.94 8.00 -31.47
C CYS A 211 30.33 8.08 -32.15
N ARG A 212 30.44 7.81 -33.47
CA ARG A 212 31.72 7.81 -34.19
C ARG A 212 32.09 9.16 -34.82
N GLN A 213 31.29 10.21 -34.67
CA GLN A 213 31.54 11.49 -35.35
C GLN A 213 32.27 12.54 -34.52
N TYR A 214 32.66 12.25 -33.28
CA TYR A 214 33.42 13.19 -32.44
C TYR A 214 34.72 12.60 -31.91
N ALA A 215 35.39 11.76 -32.71
CA ALA A 215 36.78 11.42 -32.50
C ALA A 215 37.61 12.10 -33.59
N ILE A 216 37.94 13.35 -33.39
CA ILE A 216 39.15 14.05 -33.90
C ILE A 216 39.64 14.92 -32.76
#